data_34708bcd2deb175c451a99995ee369bd
#
_entry.id   34708bcd2deb175c451a99995ee369bd
#
_cell.length_a   1.000
_cell.length_b   1.000
_cell.length_c   1.000
_cell.angle_alpha   90.00
_cell.angle_beta   90.00
_cell.angle_gamma   90.00
#
_symmetry.space_group_name_H-M   'P 1'
#
loop_
_entity.id
_entity.type
_entity.pdbx_description
1 polymer ?
#
loop_
_entity_poly.entity_id
_entity_poly.type
_entity_poly.pdbx_seq_one_letter_code
_entity_poly.pdbx_strand_id
1 'polypeptide(L)'
;MDIQHLQERLNVIFEKNFKERDELGASVSVWFGGQEIVSLAGGFCDKEKSREWDERTLVPVWSATKGPASVCFLKVLHSHGISLDSNVVELWPEFGQSGKEEITIEHILSHRAAVPAIDQTVSILSLIHI
;
A
#
# COMPACT_ATOMS: atom_id res chain seq x y z
N MET A 1 -0.50 -18.64 -21.36
CA MET A 1 -1.22 -18.68 -20.06
C MET A 1 -2.69 -18.74 -20.39
N ASP A 2 -3.40 -19.72 -19.89
CA ASP A 2 -4.86 -19.83 -20.05
C ASP A 2 -5.55 -18.91 -19.03
N ILE A 3 -5.97 -17.73 -19.49
CA ILE A 3 -6.57 -16.68 -18.66
C ILE A 3 -7.93 -17.13 -18.13
N GLN A 4 -8.73 -17.83 -18.95
CA GLN A 4 -10.06 -18.30 -18.54
C GLN A 4 -9.94 -19.30 -17.37
N HIS A 5 -9.05 -20.26 -17.48
CA HIS A 5 -8.80 -21.22 -16.40
C HIS A 5 -8.28 -20.54 -15.12
N LEU A 6 -7.44 -19.50 -15.26
CA LEU A 6 -6.98 -18.71 -14.12
C LEU A 6 -8.13 -17.97 -13.42
N GLN A 7 -9.01 -17.32 -14.21
CA GLN A 7 -10.19 -16.61 -13.69
C GLN A 7 -11.12 -17.56 -12.93
N GLU A 8 -11.43 -18.73 -13.50
CA GLU A 8 -12.28 -19.75 -12.86
C GLU A 8 -11.70 -20.20 -11.51
N ARG A 9 -10.40 -20.50 -11.46
CA ARG A 9 -9.74 -20.90 -10.22
C ARG A 9 -9.73 -19.81 -9.17
N LEU A 10 -9.43 -18.58 -9.56
CA LEU A 10 -9.43 -17.45 -8.63
C LEU A 10 -10.82 -17.15 -8.09
N ASN A 11 -11.86 -17.25 -8.92
CA ASN A 11 -13.23 -17.09 -8.47
C ASN A 11 -13.62 -18.12 -7.41
N VAL A 12 -13.28 -19.39 -7.62
CA VAL A 12 -13.53 -20.45 -6.64
C VAL A 12 -12.83 -20.16 -5.30
N ILE A 13 -11.57 -19.72 -5.34
CA ILE A 13 -10.80 -19.39 -4.13
C ILE A 13 -11.39 -18.13 -3.44
N PHE A 14 -11.77 -17.13 -4.21
CA PHE A 14 -12.37 -15.90 -3.71
C PHE A 14 -13.68 -16.18 -2.96
N GLU A 15 -14.59 -16.94 -3.59
CA GLU A 15 -15.85 -17.37 -2.96
C GLU A 15 -15.65 -18.20 -1.68
N LYS A 16 -14.58 -18.99 -1.65
CA LYS A 16 -14.24 -19.82 -0.49
C LYS A 16 -13.87 -19.00 0.75
N ASN A 17 -13.30 -17.80 0.57
CA ASN A 17 -12.98 -16.92 1.68
C ASN A 17 -14.23 -16.49 2.46
N PHE A 18 -15.31 -16.19 1.76
CA PHE A 18 -16.59 -15.82 2.41
C PHE A 18 -17.30 -17.01 3.07
N LYS A 19 -17.15 -18.20 2.49
CA LYS A 19 -17.85 -19.40 2.97
C LYS A 19 -17.14 -20.11 4.13
N GLU A 20 -15.81 -20.06 4.15
CA GLU A 20 -14.99 -20.91 5.02
C GLU A 20 -14.01 -20.14 5.91
N ARG A 21 -13.82 -18.82 5.70
CA ARG A 21 -12.79 -18.01 6.37
C ARG A 21 -13.30 -16.71 6.98
N ASP A 22 -14.60 -16.57 7.11
CA ASP A 22 -15.26 -15.39 7.70
C ASP A 22 -14.85 -14.05 7.06
N GLU A 23 -14.47 -14.04 5.77
CA GLU A 23 -14.21 -12.80 5.05
C GLU A 23 -15.50 -11.98 4.95
N LEU A 24 -15.43 -10.71 5.35
CA LEU A 24 -16.60 -9.84 5.35
C LEU A 24 -16.86 -9.26 3.97
N GLY A 25 -15.86 -8.65 3.39
CA GLY A 25 -15.91 -8.04 2.06
C GLY A 25 -14.50 -7.89 1.49
N ALA A 26 -14.36 -8.12 0.20
CA ALA A 26 -13.06 -8.07 -0.47
C ALA A 26 -13.20 -7.71 -1.95
N SER A 27 -12.12 -7.22 -2.53
CA SER A 27 -11.94 -7.10 -3.97
C SER A 27 -10.52 -7.49 -4.38
N VAL A 28 -10.40 -8.00 -5.60
CA VAL A 28 -9.11 -8.36 -6.20
C VAL A 28 -9.12 -7.93 -7.67
N SER A 29 -8.05 -7.26 -8.09
CA SER A 29 -7.81 -6.89 -9.47
C SER A 29 -6.41 -7.38 -9.86
N VAL A 30 -6.31 -8.08 -10.99
CA VAL A 30 -5.04 -8.59 -11.52
C VAL A 30 -4.86 -8.07 -12.94
N TRP A 31 -3.71 -7.44 -13.18
CA TRP A 31 -3.32 -6.89 -14.47
C TRP A 31 -2.15 -7.66 -15.07
N PHE A 32 -2.24 -7.95 -16.36
CA PHE A 32 -1.17 -8.59 -17.10
C PHE A 32 -1.09 -8.01 -18.52
N GLY A 33 0.11 -7.63 -18.96
CA GLY A 33 0.31 -7.05 -20.29
C GLY A 33 -0.50 -5.76 -20.54
N GLY A 34 -0.77 -4.97 -19.49
CA GLY A 34 -1.56 -3.73 -19.61
C GLY A 34 -3.07 -3.93 -19.66
N GLN A 35 -3.55 -5.15 -19.45
CA GLN A 35 -4.97 -5.48 -19.43
C GLN A 35 -5.38 -6.06 -18.06
N GLU A 36 -6.57 -5.68 -17.57
CA GLU A 36 -7.17 -6.31 -16.42
C GLU A 36 -7.68 -7.68 -16.81
N ILE A 37 -7.06 -8.72 -16.25
CA ILE A 37 -7.40 -10.11 -16.55
C ILE A 37 -8.28 -10.76 -15.48
N VAL A 38 -8.38 -10.15 -14.29
CA VAL A 38 -9.27 -10.57 -13.20
C VAL A 38 -9.78 -9.32 -12.50
N SER A 39 -11.09 -9.24 -12.29
CA SER A 39 -11.76 -8.27 -11.43
C SER A 39 -12.83 -9.00 -10.63
N LEU A 40 -12.64 -9.11 -9.33
CA LEU A 40 -13.56 -9.78 -8.41
C LEU A 40 -13.86 -8.85 -7.24
N ALA A 41 -15.13 -8.73 -6.88
CA ALA A 41 -15.58 -8.02 -5.69
C ALA A 41 -16.77 -8.74 -5.09
N GLY A 42 -16.90 -8.71 -3.76
CA GLY A 42 -18.03 -9.39 -3.12
C GLY A 42 -18.00 -9.29 -1.60
N GLY A 43 -19.08 -9.75 -0.99
CA GLY A 43 -19.32 -9.65 0.44
C GLY A 43 -19.98 -8.34 0.84
N PHE A 44 -19.67 -7.84 2.03
CA PHE A 44 -20.32 -6.68 2.64
C PHE A 44 -19.29 -5.69 3.21
N CYS A 45 -19.69 -4.42 3.31
CA CYS A 45 -18.85 -3.36 3.87
C CYS A 45 -18.93 -3.29 5.40
N ASP A 46 -19.91 -3.91 6.01
CA ASP A 46 -20.21 -3.87 7.44
C ASP A 46 -20.69 -5.24 7.95
N LYS A 47 -20.56 -5.46 9.27
CA LYS A 47 -20.94 -6.72 9.94
C LYS A 47 -22.44 -6.97 9.92
N GLU A 48 -23.24 -5.91 9.86
CA GLU A 48 -24.69 -5.94 9.78
C GLU A 48 -25.17 -6.34 8.39
N LYS A 49 -24.24 -6.46 7.42
CA LYS A 49 -24.51 -6.81 6.01
C LYS A 49 -25.51 -5.85 5.36
N SER A 50 -25.48 -4.59 5.75
CA SER A 50 -26.43 -3.57 5.29
C SER A 50 -26.01 -2.97 3.94
N ARG A 51 -24.74 -3.03 3.60
CA ARG A 51 -24.18 -2.50 2.36
C ARG A 51 -23.28 -3.53 1.69
N GLU A 52 -23.60 -3.90 0.46
CA GLU A 52 -22.80 -4.81 -0.35
C GLU A 52 -21.44 -4.19 -0.70
N TRP A 53 -20.42 -5.02 -0.78
CA TRP A 53 -19.10 -4.67 -1.27
C TRP A 53 -19.05 -4.84 -2.79
N ASP A 54 -18.66 -3.79 -3.48
CA ASP A 54 -18.45 -3.78 -4.92
C ASP A 54 -17.02 -3.34 -5.30
N GLU A 55 -16.72 -3.32 -6.58
CA GLU A 55 -15.42 -2.92 -7.14
C GLU A 55 -15.08 -1.44 -6.90
N ARG A 56 -16.04 -0.59 -6.49
CA ARG A 56 -15.86 0.82 -6.18
C ARG A 56 -15.74 1.09 -4.67
N THR A 57 -15.84 0.05 -3.86
CA THR A 57 -15.73 0.17 -2.41
C THR A 57 -14.34 0.62 -2.01
N LEU A 58 -14.24 1.75 -1.32
CA LEU A 58 -12.97 2.31 -0.84
C LEU A 58 -12.73 1.88 0.61
N VAL A 59 -11.50 1.45 0.87
CA VAL A 59 -11.06 1.04 2.21
C VAL A 59 -9.67 1.60 2.53
N PRO A 60 -9.35 1.83 3.80
CA PRO A 60 -7.99 2.12 4.22
C PRO A 60 -7.07 0.95 3.92
N VAL A 61 -6.08 1.15 3.08
CA VAL A 61 -5.14 0.08 2.66
C VAL A 61 -3.87 0.03 3.51
N TRP A 62 -3.79 0.84 4.57
CA TRP A 62 -2.69 0.88 5.54
C TRP A 62 -1.32 0.93 4.83
N SER A 63 -0.41 0.01 5.17
CA SER A 63 0.96 -0.01 4.63
C SER A 63 1.06 -0.25 3.12
N ALA A 64 0.01 -0.74 2.46
CA ALA A 64 0.00 -0.80 1.00
C ALA A 64 0.11 0.60 0.35
N THR A 65 -0.28 1.66 1.09
CA THR A 65 -0.07 3.07 0.71
C THR A 65 1.40 3.42 0.43
N LYS A 66 2.37 2.71 1.05
CA LYS A 66 3.79 2.97 0.85
C LYS A 66 4.23 2.82 -0.61
N GLY A 67 3.64 1.87 -1.33
CA GLY A 67 3.92 1.69 -2.77
C GLY A 67 3.56 2.93 -3.59
N PRO A 68 2.29 3.34 -3.65
CA PRO A 68 1.88 4.57 -4.34
C PRO A 68 2.61 5.82 -3.84
N ALA A 69 2.84 5.96 -2.53
CA ALA A 69 3.57 7.10 -1.97
C ALA A 69 5.01 7.13 -2.49
N SER A 70 5.70 5.99 -2.55
CA SER A 70 7.05 5.90 -3.10
C SER A 70 7.08 6.28 -4.58
N VAL A 71 6.11 5.84 -5.38
CA VAL A 71 6.01 6.21 -6.81
C VAL A 71 5.81 7.72 -6.97
N CYS A 72 4.92 8.33 -6.18
CA CYS A 72 4.72 9.78 -6.20
C CYS A 72 6.01 10.52 -5.81
N PHE A 73 6.69 10.06 -4.76
CA PHE A 73 7.92 10.66 -4.29
C PHE A 73 9.05 10.56 -5.34
N LEU A 74 9.24 9.40 -5.95
CA LEU A 74 10.21 9.20 -7.04
C LEU A 74 9.93 10.13 -8.22
N LYS A 75 8.66 10.35 -8.56
CA LYS A 75 8.27 11.29 -9.62
C LYS A 75 8.66 12.73 -9.27
N VAL A 76 8.48 13.15 -8.02
CA VAL A 76 8.88 14.47 -7.54
C VAL A 76 10.41 14.61 -7.57
N LEU A 77 11.15 13.64 -7.05
CA LEU A 77 12.62 13.64 -7.09
C LEU A 77 13.13 13.78 -8.52
N HIS A 78 12.59 12.98 -9.43
CA HIS A 78 12.96 13.05 -10.85
C HIS A 78 12.71 14.43 -11.45
N SER A 79 11.56 15.04 -11.17
CA SER A 79 11.22 16.39 -11.70
C SER A 79 12.12 17.51 -11.18
N HIS A 80 12.79 17.29 -10.04
CA HIS A 80 13.72 18.24 -9.44
C HIS A 80 15.19 17.87 -9.63
N GLY A 81 15.49 16.79 -10.36
CA GLY A 81 16.85 16.32 -10.61
C GLY A 81 17.56 15.82 -9.34
N ILE A 82 16.81 15.37 -8.33
CA ILE A 82 17.35 14.88 -7.05
C ILE A 82 17.63 13.38 -7.16
N SER A 83 18.87 12.98 -6.80
CA SER A 83 19.29 11.57 -6.78
C SER A 83 18.75 10.83 -5.57
N LEU A 84 18.54 9.52 -5.71
CA LEU A 84 18.27 8.63 -4.58
C LEU A 84 19.47 8.51 -3.62
N ASP A 85 20.69 8.75 -4.12
CA ASP A 85 21.91 8.75 -3.32
C ASP A 85 22.10 10.04 -2.51
N SER A 86 21.28 11.10 -2.74
CA SER A 86 21.32 12.32 -1.96
C SER A 86 20.97 12.04 -0.50
N ASN A 87 21.69 12.69 0.41
CA ASN A 87 21.39 12.60 1.83
C ASN A 87 20.08 13.31 2.16
N VAL A 88 19.27 12.71 3.03
CA VAL A 88 17.97 13.27 3.43
C VAL A 88 18.11 14.67 4.02
N VAL A 89 19.23 14.96 4.71
CA VAL A 89 19.55 16.27 5.31
C VAL A 89 19.69 17.40 4.30
N GLU A 90 19.95 17.10 3.05
CA GLU A 90 20.01 18.11 1.98
C GLU A 90 18.62 18.71 1.69
N LEU A 91 17.57 17.94 1.92
CA LEU A 91 16.16 18.33 1.73
C LEU A 91 15.47 18.67 3.05
N TRP A 92 15.88 18.01 4.13
CA TRP A 92 15.32 18.16 5.45
C TRP A 92 16.43 18.18 6.52
N PRO A 93 17.04 19.38 6.77
CA PRO A 93 18.19 19.51 7.67
C PRO A 93 17.95 18.97 9.08
N GLU A 94 16.74 19.11 9.62
CA GLU A 94 16.40 18.66 10.97
C GLU A 94 16.44 17.13 11.13
N PHE A 95 16.39 16.39 10.03
CA PHE A 95 16.52 14.94 10.04
C PHE A 95 17.90 14.46 10.50
N GLY A 96 18.96 15.29 10.29
CA GLY A 96 20.36 14.95 10.56
C GLY A 96 20.73 14.76 12.03
N GLN A 97 19.79 14.82 12.96
CA GLN A 97 20.07 14.63 14.38
C GLN A 97 20.38 13.16 14.71
N SER A 98 21.18 12.95 15.76
CA SER A 98 21.47 11.61 16.31
C SER A 98 22.14 10.65 15.32
N GLY A 99 23.09 11.16 14.53
CA GLY A 99 23.91 10.35 13.63
C GLY A 99 23.21 9.93 12.33
N LYS A 100 22.20 10.69 11.87
CA LYS A 100 21.44 10.39 10.66
C LYS A 100 21.88 11.19 9.43
N GLU A 101 23.00 11.90 9.52
CA GLU A 101 23.47 12.83 8.49
C GLU A 101 23.75 12.12 7.15
N GLU A 102 24.20 10.88 7.19
CA GLU A 102 24.56 10.08 6.01
C GLU A 102 23.41 9.18 5.49
N ILE A 103 22.22 9.30 6.06
CA ILE A 103 21.08 8.53 5.57
C ILE A 103 20.62 9.10 4.24
N THR A 104 20.64 8.26 3.20
CA THR A 104 20.18 8.62 1.86
C THR A 104 18.68 8.42 1.69
N ILE A 105 18.13 9.03 0.64
CA ILE A 105 16.74 8.83 0.22
C ILE A 105 16.49 7.34 -0.09
N GLU A 106 17.45 6.66 -0.73
CA GLU A 106 17.37 5.22 -1.00
C GLU A 106 17.26 4.41 0.28
N HIS A 107 18.02 4.75 1.34
CA HIS A 107 17.91 4.07 2.64
C HIS A 107 16.50 4.17 3.22
N ILE A 108 15.85 5.33 3.12
CA ILE A 108 14.46 5.51 3.60
C ILE A 108 13.50 4.63 2.78
N LEU A 109 13.54 4.73 1.45
CA LEU A 109 12.60 4.03 0.57
C LEU A 109 12.75 2.50 0.61
N SER A 110 13.95 2.02 0.93
CA SER A 110 14.25 0.58 1.04
C SER A 110 14.20 0.03 2.46
N HIS A 111 13.72 0.81 3.44
CA HIS A 111 13.66 0.43 4.87
C HIS A 111 15.03 0.10 5.50
N ARG A 112 16.11 0.71 5.01
CA ARG A 112 17.49 0.50 5.52
C ARG A 112 18.00 1.65 6.39
N ALA A 113 17.15 2.64 6.69
CA ALA A 113 17.56 3.83 7.45
C ALA A 113 17.74 3.60 8.95
N ALA A 114 17.48 2.39 9.47
CA ALA A 114 17.57 2.04 10.89
C ALA A 114 16.76 2.98 11.83
N VAL A 115 15.62 3.46 11.37
CA VAL A 115 14.68 4.31 12.14
C VAL A 115 13.41 3.50 12.42
N PRO A 116 13.44 2.56 13.39
CA PRO A 116 12.37 1.56 13.55
C PRO A 116 11.15 2.09 14.32
N ALA A 117 11.29 3.18 15.07
CA ALA A 117 10.25 3.69 15.95
C ALA A 117 10.31 5.21 16.12
N ILE A 118 9.21 5.76 16.58
CA ILE A 118 9.09 7.14 17.06
C ILE A 118 9.05 7.13 18.59
N ASP A 119 9.66 8.14 19.21
CA ASP A 119 9.75 8.23 20.67
C ASP A 119 8.42 8.60 21.35
N GLN A 120 7.48 9.17 20.59
CA GLN A 120 6.18 9.59 21.09
C GLN A 120 5.13 8.49 20.88
N THR A 121 4.29 8.28 21.89
CA THR A 121 3.12 7.41 21.75
C THR A 121 2.13 8.04 20.77
N VAL A 122 1.87 7.37 19.64
CA VAL A 122 0.89 7.80 18.65
C VAL A 122 -0.38 6.96 18.81
N SER A 123 -1.52 7.61 18.93
CA SER A 123 -2.80 6.90 18.91
C SER A 123 -3.15 6.42 17.50
N ILE A 124 -3.92 5.34 17.39
CA ILE A 124 -4.45 4.88 16.08
C ILE A 124 -5.19 6.00 15.35
N LEU A 125 -5.91 6.86 16.07
CA LEU A 125 -6.61 8.01 15.50
C LEU A 125 -5.65 9.05 14.91
N SER A 126 -4.46 9.24 15.49
CA SER A 126 -3.44 10.13 14.94
C SER A 126 -2.85 9.62 13.63
N LEU A 127 -2.80 8.29 13.43
CA LEU A 127 -2.33 7.66 12.19
C LEU A 127 -3.34 7.77 11.03
N ILE A 128 -4.59 8.06 11.32
CA ILE A 128 -5.68 8.23 10.33
C ILE A 128 -5.72 9.66 9.78
N HIS A 129 -5.11 10.62 10.49
CA HIS A 129 -5.14 12.05 10.15
C HIS A 129 -3.84 12.57 9.49
N ILE A 130 -2.96 11.67 9.05
CA ILE A 130 -1.73 12.02 8.29
C ILE A 130 -2.01 11.93 6.79
#